data_fa3c4bd5a79a30bd4797349db60cba08
#
_entry.id   fa3c4bd5a79a30bd4797349db60cba08
#
_cell.length_a   1.000
_cell.length_b   1.000
_cell.length_c   1.000
_cell.angle_alpha   90.00
_cell.angle_beta   90.00
_cell.angle_gamma   90.00
#
_symmetry.space_group_name_H-M   'P 1'
#
loop_
_entity.id
_entity.type
_entity.pdbx_description
1 polymer ?
#
loop_
_entity_poly.entity_id
_entity_poly.type
_entity_poly.pdbx_seq_one_letter_code
_entity_poly.pdbx_strand_id
1 'polypeptide(L)'
;RRQRQMCIRDRKDNILKHYDRVLILDGVQDPGNLGTILRSALAFGFKQIVMSPDCVDLYNDKALRSTQGAVFHLDIVRDDLRHVIPELQKLGVRVIATSLHNASSIDDIKSTDKMAFVMGNEGNGVRDETIAMSDASLYIPIDTMESLNVGVAAGIVMYTFKEVSL
;
A
#
# COMPACT_ATOMS: atom_id res chain seq x y z
N ARG A 1 7.32 -7.54 -24.26
CA ARG A 1 6.02 -6.81 -24.35
C ARG A 1 4.87 -7.56 -23.68
N ARG A 2 4.77 -8.90 -23.79
CA ARG A 2 3.67 -9.67 -23.14
C ARG A 2 3.77 -9.73 -21.61
N GLN A 3 4.96 -9.74 -21.02
CA GLN A 3 5.14 -9.76 -19.55
C GLN A 3 4.73 -8.44 -18.88
N ARG A 4 4.89 -7.29 -19.55
CA ARG A 4 4.42 -5.99 -19.04
C ARG A 4 2.90 -5.92 -18.83
N GLN A 5 2.14 -6.65 -19.62
CA GLN A 5 0.67 -6.69 -19.53
C GLN A 5 0.13 -7.62 -18.44
N MET A 6 0.96 -8.52 -17.88
CA MET A 6 0.52 -9.47 -16.84
C MET A 6 0.57 -8.87 -15.44
N CYS A 7 1.47 -7.91 -15.17
CA CYS A 7 1.70 -7.41 -13.82
C CYS A 7 1.04 -6.04 -13.53
N ILE A 8 0.73 -5.25 -14.55
CA ILE A 8 0.02 -3.96 -14.40
C ILE A 8 -1.22 -4.02 -15.27
N ARG A 9 -2.37 -4.08 -14.66
CA ARG A 9 -3.65 -3.97 -15.37
C ARG A 9 -4.04 -2.51 -15.50
N ASP A 10 -3.89 -1.97 -16.69
CA ASP A 10 -4.39 -0.68 -17.15
C ASP A 10 -5.90 -0.83 -17.48
N ARG A 11 -6.76 -1.10 -16.49
CA ARG A 11 -8.17 -1.28 -16.75
C ARG A 11 -9.07 -0.71 -15.68
N LYS A 12 -9.94 0.17 -16.14
CA LYS A 12 -10.98 0.89 -15.39
C LYS A 12 -12.11 0.01 -14.82
N ASP A 13 -12.20 -1.28 -15.17
CA ASP A 13 -13.33 -2.12 -14.80
C ASP A 13 -12.86 -3.39 -14.08
N ASN A 14 -13.18 -3.55 -12.81
CA ASN A 14 -13.12 -4.78 -12.01
C ASN A 14 -11.85 -5.12 -11.20
N ILE A 15 -10.90 -4.22 -11.00
CA ILE A 15 -9.63 -4.57 -10.35
C ILE A 15 -9.73 -4.73 -8.83
N LEU A 16 -10.66 -4.03 -8.21
CA LEU A 16 -10.73 -3.89 -6.75
C LEU A 16 -11.74 -4.83 -6.06
N LYS A 17 -12.36 -5.77 -6.78
CA LYS A 17 -13.54 -6.49 -6.29
C LYS A 17 -13.28 -7.71 -5.41
N HIS A 18 -12.03 -8.17 -5.28
CA HIS A 18 -11.77 -9.51 -4.74
C HIS A 18 -10.81 -9.59 -3.55
N TYR A 19 -10.34 -8.46 -3.04
CA TYR A 19 -9.34 -8.48 -1.98
C TYR A 19 -9.82 -7.73 -0.74
N ASP A 20 -9.76 -8.39 0.39
CA ASP A 20 -10.13 -7.82 1.69
C ASP A 20 -9.00 -6.98 2.29
N ARG A 21 -7.77 -7.18 1.80
CA ARG A 21 -6.57 -6.41 2.19
C ARG A 21 -5.91 -5.80 0.97
N VAL A 22 -5.83 -4.47 0.98
CA VAL A 22 -5.25 -3.67 -0.11
C VAL A 22 -4.12 -2.80 0.44
N LEU A 23 -3.02 -2.72 -0.29
CA LEU A 23 -1.95 -1.76 0.00
C LEU A 23 -1.91 -0.68 -1.08
N ILE A 24 -1.88 0.57 -0.65
CA ILE A 24 -1.81 1.74 -1.52
C ILE A 24 -0.45 2.43 -1.30
N LEU A 25 0.26 2.70 -2.37
CA LEU A 25 1.56 3.38 -2.35
C LEU A 25 1.41 4.78 -2.95
N ASP A 26 1.63 5.80 -2.12
CA ASP A 26 1.50 7.20 -2.48
C ASP A 26 2.88 7.84 -2.66
N GLY A 27 3.42 7.75 -3.88
CA GLY A 27 4.68 8.39 -4.24
C GLY A 27 5.94 7.71 -3.71
N VAL A 28 5.95 6.40 -3.50
CA VAL A 28 7.17 5.66 -3.12
C VAL A 28 8.19 5.70 -4.26
N GLN A 29 9.39 6.24 -3.99
CA GLN A 29 10.40 6.55 -5.00
C GLN A 29 11.61 5.61 -4.98
N ASP A 30 11.98 5.05 -3.83
CA ASP A 30 13.14 4.17 -3.75
C ASP A 30 12.81 2.76 -4.25
N PRO A 31 13.54 2.25 -5.27
CA PRO A 31 13.30 0.91 -5.81
C PRO A 31 13.50 -0.21 -4.78
N GLY A 32 14.41 -0.04 -3.83
CA GLY A 32 14.67 -1.01 -2.77
C GLY A 32 13.51 -1.09 -1.78
N ASN A 33 12.95 0.07 -1.39
CA ASN A 33 11.75 0.13 -0.56
C ASN A 33 10.57 -0.51 -1.26
N LEU A 34 10.33 -0.20 -2.55
CA LEU A 34 9.28 -0.82 -3.32
C LEU A 34 9.39 -2.34 -3.31
N GLY A 35 10.57 -2.89 -3.58
CA GLY A 35 10.81 -4.33 -3.58
C GLY A 35 10.55 -4.96 -2.21
N THR A 36 11.01 -4.33 -1.14
CA THR A 36 10.78 -4.78 0.24
C THR A 36 9.30 -4.79 0.59
N ILE A 37 8.58 -3.72 0.21
CA ILE A 37 7.13 -3.61 0.43
C ILE A 37 6.39 -4.73 -0.30
N LEU A 38 6.70 -4.98 -1.57
CA LEU A 38 6.02 -6.00 -2.38
C LEU A 38 6.27 -7.42 -1.85
N ARG A 39 7.49 -7.70 -1.36
CA ARG A 39 7.79 -8.98 -0.70
C ARG A 39 6.99 -9.17 0.58
N SER A 40 6.93 -8.14 1.42
CA SER A 40 6.16 -8.16 2.66
C SER A 40 4.65 -8.30 2.37
N ALA A 41 4.15 -7.61 1.34
CA ALA A 41 2.76 -7.69 0.92
C ALA A 41 2.38 -9.13 0.55
N LEU A 42 3.19 -9.79 -0.26
CA LEU A 42 2.96 -11.20 -0.60
C LEU A 42 3.00 -12.09 0.63
N ALA A 43 4.00 -11.90 1.52
CA ALA A 43 4.18 -12.70 2.73
C ALA A 43 3.00 -12.57 3.71
N PHE A 44 2.35 -11.40 3.78
CA PHE A 44 1.25 -11.14 4.71
C PHE A 44 -0.13 -11.17 4.06
N GLY A 45 -0.25 -11.64 2.81
CA GLY A 45 -1.52 -11.84 2.13
C GLY A 45 -2.15 -10.59 1.50
N PHE A 46 -1.43 -9.46 1.45
CA PHE A 46 -1.85 -8.25 0.73
C PHE A 46 -1.58 -8.40 -0.77
N LYS A 47 -2.46 -9.09 -1.46
CA LYS A 47 -2.25 -9.41 -2.88
C LYS A 47 -2.58 -8.27 -3.84
N GLN A 48 -3.43 -7.34 -3.43
CA GLN A 48 -3.77 -6.15 -4.22
C GLN A 48 -2.90 -4.97 -3.82
N ILE A 49 -2.14 -4.45 -4.78
CA ILE A 49 -1.30 -3.25 -4.62
C ILE A 49 -1.78 -2.18 -5.57
N VAL A 50 -2.00 -0.98 -5.06
CA VAL A 50 -2.27 0.21 -5.87
C VAL A 50 -1.08 1.15 -5.75
N MET A 51 -0.54 1.59 -6.87
CA MET A 51 0.57 2.55 -6.93
C MET A 51 0.10 3.84 -7.56
N SER A 52 0.38 4.98 -6.93
CA SER A 52 0.16 6.28 -7.58
C SER A 52 1.05 6.43 -8.82
N PRO A 53 0.67 7.28 -9.79
CA PRO A 53 1.42 7.42 -11.05
C PRO A 53 2.88 7.84 -10.89
N ASP A 54 3.18 8.56 -9.81
CA ASP A 54 4.51 9.08 -9.47
C ASP A 54 5.39 8.13 -8.65
N CYS A 55 4.91 6.93 -8.31
CA CYS A 55 5.78 5.89 -7.75
C CYS A 55 6.89 5.50 -8.75
N VAL A 56 8.02 5.04 -8.22
CA VAL A 56 9.11 4.49 -9.03
C VAL A 56 8.61 3.41 -10.00
N ASP A 57 9.25 3.31 -11.15
CA ASP A 57 8.88 2.29 -12.14
C ASP A 57 9.12 0.88 -11.56
N LEU A 58 8.06 0.08 -11.55
CA LEU A 58 8.10 -1.32 -11.10
C LEU A 58 9.09 -2.16 -11.92
N TYR A 59 9.32 -1.81 -13.18
CA TYR A 59 10.26 -2.49 -14.09
C TYR A 59 11.69 -1.97 -14.03
N ASN A 60 11.97 -1.02 -13.12
CA ASN A 60 13.34 -0.68 -12.79
C ASN A 60 14.07 -1.95 -12.33
N ASP A 61 15.27 -2.20 -12.86
CA ASP A 61 16.05 -3.42 -12.58
C ASP A 61 16.31 -3.62 -11.08
N LYS A 62 16.55 -2.54 -10.34
CA LYS A 62 16.75 -2.61 -8.88
C LYS A 62 15.46 -2.99 -8.17
N ALA A 63 14.32 -2.42 -8.58
CA ALA A 63 13.01 -2.77 -8.02
C ALA A 63 12.70 -4.24 -8.28
N LEU A 64 12.77 -4.70 -9.52
CA LEU A 64 12.49 -6.10 -9.88
C LEU A 64 13.36 -7.09 -9.10
N ARG A 65 14.68 -6.84 -9.00
CA ARG A 65 15.56 -7.70 -8.22
C ARG A 65 15.20 -7.72 -6.74
N SER A 66 14.82 -6.57 -6.18
CA SER A 66 14.43 -6.45 -4.78
C SER A 66 13.15 -7.21 -4.46
N THR A 67 12.24 -7.42 -5.43
CA THR A 67 11.00 -8.18 -5.20
C THR A 67 11.22 -9.67 -5.02
N GLN A 68 12.36 -10.20 -5.46
CA GLN A 68 12.67 -11.65 -5.45
C GLN A 68 11.51 -12.50 -6.01
N GLY A 69 10.86 -12.00 -7.07
CA GLY A 69 9.76 -12.70 -7.74
C GLY A 69 8.37 -12.43 -7.17
N ALA A 70 8.24 -11.73 -6.04
CA ALA A 70 6.94 -11.42 -5.44
C ALA A 70 5.99 -10.70 -6.41
N VAL A 71 6.54 -9.87 -7.30
CA VAL A 71 5.78 -9.12 -8.31
C VAL A 71 4.90 -10.00 -9.21
N PHE A 72 5.27 -11.25 -9.43
CA PHE A 72 4.53 -12.17 -10.29
C PHE A 72 3.29 -12.78 -9.61
N HIS A 73 3.18 -12.62 -8.29
CA HIS A 73 2.10 -13.18 -7.46
C HIS A 73 1.17 -12.10 -6.90
N LEU A 74 1.38 -10.84 -7.30
CA LEU A 74 0.60 -9.69 -6.84
C LEU A 74 -0.20 -9.09 -7.98
N ASP A 75 -1.41 -8.62 -7.68
CA ASP A 75 -2.20 -7.78 -8.57
C ASP A 75 -1.82 -6.32 -8.34
N ILE A 76 -1.00 -5.78 -9.23
CA ILE A 76 -0.48 -4.42 -9.12
C ILE A 76 -1.17 -3.53 -10.15
N VAL A 77 -1.75 -2.45 -9.65
CA VAL A 77 -2.42 -1.41 -10.44
C VAL A 77 -1.69 -0.10 -10.25
N ARG A 78 -1.51 0.65 -11.32
CA ARG A 78 -1.04 2.03 -11.27
C ARG A 78 -2.17 2.95 -11.73
N ASP A 79 -2.68 3.79 -10.83
CA ASP A 79 -3.77 4.71 -11.12
C ASP A 79 -3.76 5.92 -10.17
N ASP A 80 -4.50 6.95 -10.53
CA ASP A 80 -4.70 8.14 -9.71
C ASP A 80 -5.49 7.80 -8.43
N LEU A 81 -4.90 8.08 -7.28
CA LEU A 81 -5.50 7.76 -5.99
C LEU A 81 -6.83 8.50 -5.75
N ARG A 82 -7.03 9.66 -6.41
CA ARG A 82 -8.31 10.41 -6.38
C ARG A 82 -9.46 9.63 -7.02
N HIS A 83 -9.16 8.68 -7.91
CA HIS A 83 -10.14 7.77 -8.48
C HIS A 83 -10.25 6.49 -7.65
N VAL A 84 -9.13 5.91 -7.26
CA VAL A 84 -9.08 4.59 -6.60
C VAL A 84 -9.68 4.61 -5.21
N ILE A 85 -9.35 5.61 -4.39
CA ILE A 85 -9.80 5.66 -2.99
C ILE A 85 -11.33 5.70 -2.90
N PRO A 86 -12.04 6.60 -3.62
CA PRO A 86 -13.51 6.59 -3.59
C PRO A 86 -14.12 5.28 -4.11
N GLU A 87 -13.50 4.62 -5.10
CA GLU A 87 -14.00 3.33 -5.60
C GLU A 87 -13.85 2.22 -4.56
N LEU A 88 -12.72 2.16 -3.84
CA LEU A 88 -12.53 1.24 -2.73
C LEU A 88 -13.57 1.46 -1.62
N GLN A 89 -13.82 2.72 -1.26
CA GLN A 89 -14.81 3.09 -0.25
C GLN A 89 -16.24 2.67 -0.64
N LYS A 90 -16.62 2.84 -1.91
CA LYS A 90 -17.92 2.33 -2.45
C LYS A 90 -18.05 0.81 -2.32
N LEU A 91 -16.94 0.07 -2.35
CA LEU A 91 -16.91 -1.38 -2.15
C LEU A 91 -16.88 -1.80 -0.66
N GLY A 92 -17.00 -0.83 0.25
CA GLY A 92 -16.98 -1.07 1.68
C GLY A 92 -15.57 -1.27 2.26
N VAL A 93 -14.52 -0.91 1.52
CA VAL A 93 -13.14 -0.97 1.99
C VAL A 93 -12.85 0.27 2.82
N ARG A 94 -12.45 0.08 4.07
CA ARG A 94 -12.00 1.18 4.95
C ARG A 94 -10.58 1.57 4.58
N VAL A 95 -10.37 2.81 4.14
CA VAL A 95 -9.05 3.33 3.73
C VAL A 95 -8.41 4.07 4.89
N ILE A 96 -7.19 3.68 5.26
CA ILE A 96 -6.45 4.24 6.40
C ILE A 96 -5.09 4.71 5.91
N ALA A 97 -4.80 6.00 6.10
CA ALA A 97 -3.52 6.59 5.76
C ALA A 97 -2.52 6.49 6.92
N THR A 98 -1.25 6.28 6.63
CA THR A 98 -0.19 6.47 7.63
C THR A 98 0.15 7.95 7.73
N SER A 99 0.08 8.51 8.95
CA SER A 99 0.36 9.92 9.21
C SER A 99 0.80 10.09 10.66
N LEU A 100 1.62 11.10 10.93
CA LEU A 100 1.99 11.48 12.30
C LEU A 100 1.01 12.52 12.91
N HIS A 101 0.17 13.14 12.07
CA HIS A 101 -0.75 14.20 12.48
C HIS A 101 -2.19 13.70 12.45
N ASN A 102 -2.95 14.05 13.51
CA ASN A 102 -4.37 13.69 13.63
C ASN A 102 -4.66 12.20 13.40
N ALA A 103 -3.80 11.33 13.93
CA ALA A 103 -3.84 9.91 13.72
C ALA A 103 -4.02 9.15 15.04
N SER A 104 -4.60 7.96 14.97
CA SER A 104 -4.69 7.02 16.10
C SER A 104 -3.47 6.09 16.12
N SER A 105 -3.09 5.60 17.30
CA SER A 105 -2.10 4.54 17.37
C SER A 105 -2.54 3.33 16.56
N ILE A 106 -1.61 2.64 15.92
CA ILE A 106 -1.87 1.39 15.21
C ILE A 106 -2.57 0.36 16.10
N ASP A 107 -2.26 0.37 17.41
CA ASP A 107 -2.85 -0.53 18.40
C ASP A 107 -4.33 -0.25 18.68
N ASP A 108 -4.79 0.98 18.43
CA ASP A 108 -6.18 1.40 18.64
C ASP A 108 -7.06 1.21 17.39
N ILE A 109 -6.46 0.88 16.25
CA ILE A 109 -7.20 0.67 15.01
C ILE A 109 -7.86 -0.72 15.03
N LYS A 110 -9.19 -0.72 15.03
CA LYS A 110 -9.95 -1.97 14.95
C LYS A 110 -9.90 -2.54 13.53
N SER A 111 -9.54 -3.82 13.44
CA SER A 111 -9.61 -4.55 12.18
C SER A 111 -11.06 -4.70 11.74
N THR A 112 -11.29 -4.53 10.44
CA THR A 112 -12.57 -4.78 9.76
C THR A 112 -12.34 -5.76 8.61
N ASP A 113 -13.43 -6.30 8.04
CA ASP A 113 -13.34 -7.31 6.98
C ASP A 113 -12.55 -6.81 5.77
N LYS A 114 -12.76 -5.55 5.37
CA LYS A 114 -12.09 -4.95 4.22
C LYS A 114 -11.34 -3.70 4.60
N MET A 115 -10.03 -3.71 4.40
CA MET A 115 -9.15 -2.59 4.75
C MET A 115 -8.13 -2.30 3.65
N ALA A 116 -7.85 -1.03 3.43
CA ALA A 116 -6.75 -0.56 2.62
C ALA A 116 -5.84 0.35 3.45
N PHE A 117 -4.54 0.22 3.30
CA PHE A 117 -3.56 1.05 3.99
C PHE A 117 -2.73 1.83 3.01
N VAL A 118 -2.58 3.13 3.26
CA VAL A 118 -1.79 4.03 2.42
C VAL A 118 -0.43 4.26 3.05
N MET A 119 0.61 3.89 2.32
CA MET A 119 2.01 4.16 2.65
C MET A 119 2.51 5.32 1.78
N GLY A 120 3.19 6.27 2.38
CA GLY A 120 3.62 7.48 1.71
C GLY A 120 5.05 7.44 1.18
N ASN A 121 5.46 8.58 0.61
CA ASN A 121 6.82 8.86 0.17
C ASN A 121 7.80 8.83 1.33
N GLU A 122 9.05 8.44 1.06
CA GLU A 122 10.11 8.28 2.05
C GLU A 122 10.45 9.58 2.80
N GLY A 123 10.36 10.73 2.14
CA GLY A 123 10.68 12.03 2.72
C GLY A 123 9.47 12.81 3.21
N ASN A 124 8.37 12.75 2.46
CA ASN A 124 7.21 13.62 2.69
C ASN A 124 6.00 12.90 3.31
N GLY A 125 6.05 11.58 3.44
CA GLY A 125 4.92 10.78 3.89
C GLY A 125 3.77 10.74 2.87
N VAL A 126 2.57 10.46 3.36
CA VAL A 126 1.34 10.47 2.56
C VAL A 126 0.92 11.91 2.29
N ARG A 127 0.49 12.21 1.07
CA ARG A 127 0.03 13.54 0.67
C ARG A 127 -1.22 13.96 1.44
N ASP A 128 -1.33 15.26 1.76
CA ASP A 128 -2.46 15.81 2.50
C ASP A 128 -3.81 15.53 1.81
N GLU A 129 -3.85 15.62 0.48
CA GLU A 129 -5.05 15.28 -0.30
C GLU A 129 -5.45 13.81 -0.14
N THR A 130 -4.48 12.91 -0.07
CA THR A 130 -4.71 11.47 0.14
C THR A 130 -5.18 11.20 1.57
N ILE A 131 -4.59 11.87 2.56
CA ILE A 131 -5.05 11.80 3.96
C ILE A 131 -6.49 12.29 4.07
N ALA A 132 -6.82 13.43 3.43
CA ALA A 132 -8.16 14.00 3.47
C ALA A 132 -9.24 13.09 2.85
N MET A 133 -8.89 12.27 1.87
CA MET A 133 -9.81 11.29 1.27
C MET A 133 -9.93 9.99 2.07
N SER A 134 -8.99 9.71 2.98
CA SER A 134 -8.98 8.49 3.77
C SER A 134 -10.01 8.54 4.92
N ASP A 135 -10.51 7.38 5.32
CA ASP A 135 -11.52 7.26 6.40
C ASP A 135 -10.91 7.47 7.79
N ALA A 136 -9.62 7.22 7.94
CA ALA A 136 -8.87 7.40 9.18
C ALA A 136 -7.38 7.54 8.88
N SER A 137 -6.62 7.92 9.91
CA SER A 137 -5.16 7.92 9.89
C SER A 137 -4.61 7.13 11.06
N LEU A 138 -3.49 6.45 10.84
CA LEU A 138 -2.76 5.73 11.88
C LEU A 138 -1.29 6.16 11.95
N TYR A 139 -0.71 6.04 13.13
CA TYR A 139 0.73 6.11 13.32
C TYR A 139 1.24 4.87 14.05
N ILE A 140 2.50 4.53 13.82
CA ILE A 140 3.22 3.49 14.55
C ILE A 140 3.94 4.18 15.71
N PRO A 141 3.67 3.83 16.98
CA PRO A 141 4.39 4.40 18.11
C PRO A 141 5.89 4.07 18.03
N ILE A 142 6.72 5.09 18.07
CA ILE A 142 8.19 4.99 18.08
C ILE A 142 8.74 5.92 19.16
N ASP A 143 9.86 5.56 19.76
CA ASP A 143 10.38 6.25 20.95
C ASP A 143 11.28 7.45 20.60
N THR A 144 12.35 7.21 19.84
CA THR A 144 13.44 8.20 19.71
C THR A 144 13.67 8.75 18.32
N MET A 145 13.05 8.17 17.28
CA MET A 145 13.21 8.60 15.89
C MET A 145 11.96 9.36 15.43
N GLU A 146 12.12 10.26 14.45
CA GLU A 146 10.98 10.99 13.87
C GLU A 146 10.13 10.11 12.95
N SER A 147 10.74 9.14 12.28
CA SER A 147 10.03 8.25 11.35
C SER A 147 10.77 6.92 11.14
N LEU A 148 10.03 5.92 10.68
CA LEU A 148 10.57 4.64 10.20
C LEU A 148 10.81 4.67 8.69
N ASN A 149 11.73 3.84 8.22
CA ASN A 149 11.80 3.51 6.80
C ASN A 149 10.44 3.00 6.32
N VAL A 150 9.97 3.46 5.14
CA VAL A 150 8.64 3.13 4.63
C VAL A 150 8.42 1.63 4.41
N GLY A 151 9.44 0.89 4.01
CA GLY A 151 9.37 -0.57 3.87
C GLY A 151 9.18 -1.28 5.22
N VAL A 152 9.84 -0.78 6.26
CA VAL A 152 9.67 -1.28 7.64
C VAL A 152 8.28 -0.95 8.16
N ALA A 153 7.84 0.31 8.02
CA ALA A 153 6.50 0.73 8.44
C ALA A 153 5.41 -0.08 7.74
N ALA A 154 5.52 -0.29 6.42
CA ALA A 154 4.61 -1.12 5.65
C ALA A 154 4.58 -2.57 6.16
N GLY A 155 5.73 -3.14 6.48
CA GLY A 155 5.83 -4.48 7.06
C GLY A 155 5.08 -4.59 8.39
N ILE A 156 5.24 -3.61 9.28
CA ILE A 156 4.54 -3.57 10.58
C ILE A 156 3.03 -3.48 10.37
N VAL A 157 2.57 -2.56 9.53
CA VAL A 157 1.14 -2.38 9.23
C VAL A 157 0.54 -3.66 8.67
N MET A 158 1.18 -4.25 7.67
CA MET A 158 0.68 -5.48 7.04
C MET A 158 0.70 -6.68 7.99
N TYR A 159 1.72 -6.80 8.83
CA TYR A 159 1.77 -7.85 9.84
C TYR A 159 0.64 -7.71 10.87
N THR A 160 0.36 -6.49 11.33
CA THR A 160 -0.69 -6.19 12.31
C THR A 160 -2.08 -6.53 11.76
N PHE A 161 -2.34 -6.21 10.48
CA PHE A 161 -3.67 -6.34 9.88
C PHE A 161 -3.79 -7.50 8.88
N LYS A 162 -2.82 -8.42 8.85
CA LYS A 162 -2.95 -9.65 8.04
C LYS A 162 -4.16 -10.46 8.46
N GLU A 163 -4.76 -11.13 7.50
CA GLU A 163 -5.76 -12.14 7.82
C GLU A 163 -5.09 -13.33 8.50
N VAL A 164 -5.58 -13.69 9.66
CA VAL A 164 -5.18 -14.94 10.34
C VAL A 164 -6.00 -16.06 9.74
N SER A 165 -5.44 -16.79 8.78
CA SER A 165 -6.01 -18.08 8.38
C SER A 165 -5.77 -19.05 9.53
N LEU A 166 -6.82 -19.37 10.29
CA LEU A 166 -6.84 -20.48 11.24
C LEU A 166 -6.89 -21.80 10.48
#